data_bbcbae67b1996dc2a05cf4592fb7792e
#
_entry.id   bbcbae67b1996dc2a05cf4592fb7792e
#
_cell.length_a   1.000
_cell.length_b   1.000
_cell.length_c   1.000
_cell.angle_alpha   90.00
_cell.angle_beta   90.00
_cell.angle_gamma   90.00
#
_symmetry.space_group_name_H-M   'P 1'
#
loop_
_entity.id
_entity.type
_entity.pdbx_description
1 polymer ?
#
loop_
_entity_poly.entity_id
_entity_poly.type
_entity_poly.pdbx_seq_one_letter_code
_entity_poly.pdbx_strand_id
1 'polypeptide(L)'
;NQDVNVRTDVQNAINAYIEPLIGAHVEFQIISSGDWSQKALTALQSGEKVDIFFTADWLSYVRSISQGLFTPLNDDNGANGNLLEQYGQGILESLNPAFITGTQFDGVNYAVPTNKELCVPMGWVYNVKAAEEVGMDPSTITCTADFEPYLAAYKELYPTQYPYLTDGSWGDEPWVPGAVSNLPGGLISMLQECDENGNFDETWYSVWETDWNREHAELMYKWMQAGYIDPDSSLSTYATTDTFNAGNFLVIPQPLKGNNIKGQELVNASGNPDLEVNEI
;
A
#
# COMPACT_ATOMS: atom_id res chain seq x y z
N ASN A 1 -12.21 -4.89 -10.65
CA ASN A 1 -13.56 -4.63 -11.22
C ASN A 1 -14.63 -5.39 -10.44
N GLN A 2 -15.04 -4.85 -9.29
CA GLN A 2 -16.19 -5.42 -8.59
C GLN A 2 -17.47 -5.21 -9.42
N ASP A 3 -18.32 -6.25 -9.45
CA ASP A 3 -19.63 -6.20 -10.10
C ASP A 3 -20.44 -5.00 -9.59
N VAL A 4 -21.10 -4.28 -10.51
CA VAL A 4 -21.93 -3.12 -10.19
C VAL A 4 -23.04 -3.47 -9.19
N ASN A 5 -23.57 -4.70 -9.26
CA ASN A 5 -24.59 -5.17 -8.32
C ASN A 5 -24.05 -5.29 -6.89
N VAL A 6 -22.84 -5.82 -6.71
CA VAL A 6 -22.19 -5.92 -5.39
C VAL A 6 -21.95 -4.53 -4.80
N ARG A 7 -21.58 -3.54 -5.60
CA ARG A 7 -21.41 -2.15 -5.16
C ARG A 7 -22.72 -1.54 -4.67
N THR A 8 -23.80 -1.78 -5.38
CA THR A 8 -25.14 -1.32 -5.02
C THR A 8 -25.62 -1.99 -3.73
N ASP A 9 -25.41 -3.28 -3.57
CA ASP A 9 -25.79 -4.01 -2.36
C ASP A 9 -25.01 -3.51 -1.13
N VAL A 10 -23.72 -3.25 -1.26
CA VAL A 10 -22.88 -2.66 -0.20
C VAL A 10 -23.38 -1.27 0.18
N GLN A 11 -23.63 -0.41 -0.80
CA GLN A 11 -24.15 0.94 -0.56
C GLN A 11 -25.50 0.89 0.15
N ASN A 12 -26.41 0.03 -0.28
CA ASN A 12 -27.72 -0.14 0.35
C ASN A 12 -27.60 -0.63 1.80
N ALA A 13 -26.70 -1.61 2.06
CA ALA A 13 -26.47 -2.12 3.41
C ALA A 13 -25.90 -1.04 4.34
N ILE A 14 -24.94 -0.23 3.86
CA ILE A 14 -24.39 0.89 4.60
C ILE A 14 -25.48 1.92 4.90
N ASN A 15 -26.26 2.33 3.91
CA ASN A 15 -27.33 3.31 4.10
C ASN A 15 -28.42 2.80 5.06
N ALA A 16 -28.80 1.53 4.98
CA ALA A 16 -29.74 0.92 5.93
C ALA A 16 -29.27 1.02 7.39
N TYR A 17 -27.93 1.02 7.61
CA TYR A 17 -27.35 1.18 8.94
C TYR A 17 -27.22 2.64 9.36
N ILE A 18 -26.73 3.53 8.47
CA ILE A 18 -26.38 4.90 8.87
C ILE A 18 -27.56 5.88 8.83
N GLU A 19 -28.50 5.74 7.89
CA GLU A 19 -29.66 6.66 7.80
C GLU A 19 -30.44 6.81 9.12
N PRO A 20 -30.75 5.73 9.85
CA PRO A 20 -31.42 5.87 11.14
C PRO A 20 -30.58 6.57 12.22
N LEU A 21 -29.25 6.56 12.08
CA LEU A 21 -28.33 7.11 13.07
C LEU A 21 -28.04 8.59 12.84
N ILE A 22 -27.86 9.00 11.60
CA ILE A 22 -27.39 10.35 11.24
C ILE A 22 -28.39 11.13 10.37
N GLY A 23 -29.47 10.50 9.89
CA GLY A 23 -30.45 11.16 9.02
C GLY A 23 -29.92 11.55 7.63
N ALA A 24 -28.85 10.90 7.17
CA ALA A 24 -28.22 11.19 5.88
C ALA A 24 -28.03 9.91 5.06
N HIS A 25 -28.22 10.04 3.74
CA HIS A 25 -27.96 9.01 2.74
C HIS A 25 -26.61 9.27 2.08
N VAL A 26 -25.81 8.21 1.91
CA VAL A 26 -24.49 8.27 1.26
C VAL A 26 -24.55 7.63 -0.12
N GLU A 27 -24.09 8.35 -1.13
CA GLU A 27 -23.88 7.86 -2.47
C GLU A 27 -22.38 7.71 -2.73
N PHE A 28 -21.95 6.50 -3.09
CA PHE A 28 -20.55 6.20 -3.34
C PHE A 28 -20.18 6.37 -4.80
N GLN A 29 -19.24 7.26 -5.07
CA GLN A 29 -18.57 7.34 -6.37
C GLN A 29 -17.29 6.51 -6.34
N ILE A 30 -17.38 5.27 -6.83
CA ILE A 30 -16.25 4.34 -6.80
C ILE A 30 -15.45 4.48 -8.10
N ILE A 31 -14.22 4.95 -7.97
CA ILE A 31 -13.27 5.11 -9.07
C ILE A 31 -12.22 4.00 -8.96
N SER A 32 -11.82 3.40 -10.10
CA SER A 32 -10.75 2.41 -10.11
C SER A 32 -9.42 3.00 -9.66
N SER A 33 -8.56 2.22 -9.00
CA SER A 33 -7.28 2.71 -8.50
C SER A 33 -6.40 3.33 -9.58
N GLY A 34 -6.38 2.78 -10.79
CA GLY A 34 -5.61 3.32 -11.92
C GLY A 34 -6.12 4.67 -12.43
N ASP A 35 -7.41 4.94 -12.27
CA ASP A 35 -8.06 6.19 -12.71
C ASP A 35 -8.17 7.23 -11.60
N TRP A 36 -7.94 6.83 -10.34
CA TRP A 36 -8.25 7.64 -9.16
C TRP A 36 -7.61 9.02 -9.21
N SER A 37 -6.29 9.09 -9.34
CA SER A 37 -5.54 10.34 -9.25
C SER A 37 -6.00 11.38 -10.28
N GLN A 38 -6.38 10.92 -11.48
CA GLN A 38 -6.83 11.82 -12.54
C GLN A 38 -8.31 12.20 -12.40
N LYS A 39 -9.20 11.22 -12.24
CA LYS A 39 -10.65 11.47 -12.23
C LYS A 39 -11.11 12.15 -10.95
N ALA A 40 -10.63 11.70 -9.80
CA ALA A 40 -11.02 12.24 -8.52
C ALA A 40 -10.53 13.68 -8.33
N LEU A 41 -9.28 13.97 -8.69
CA LEU A 41 -8.75 15.33 -8.62
C LEU A 41 -9.47 16.26 -9.60
N THR A 42 -9.80 15.79 -10.81
CA THR A 42 -10.56 16.56 -11.79
C THR A 42 -11.97 16.91 -11.28
N ALA A 43 -12.65 15.97 -10.62
CA ALA A 43 -13.97 16.21 -10.03
C ALA A 43 -13.90 17.32 -8.97
N LEU A 44 -12.94 17.27 -8.05
CA LEU A 44 -12.73 18.33 -7.06
C LEU A 44 -12.42 19.69 -7.72
N GLN A 45 -11.53 19.72 -8.70
CA GLN A 45 -11.11 20.95 -9.38
C GLN A 45 -12.22 21.57 -10.23
N SER A 46 -13.14 20.75 -10.75
CA SER A 46 -14.31 21.23 -11.50
C SER A 46 -15.42 21.83 -10.63
N GLY A 47 -15.28 21.74 -9.30
CA GLY A 47 -16.28 22.18 -8.34
C GLY A 47 -17.47 21.22 -8.21
N GLU A 48 -17.30 19.96 -8.60
CA GLU A 48 -18.29 18.92 -8.32
C GLU A 48 -18.52 18.82 -6.81
N LYS A 49 -19.79 18.68 -6.41
CA LYS A 49 -20.11 18.55 -4.99
C LYS A 49 -19.67 17.18 -4.48
N VAL A 50 -18.66 17.18 -3.60
CA VAL A 50 -18.17 16.01 -2.89
C VAL A 50 -18.17 16.34 -1.41
N ASP A 51 -18.94 15.62 -0.61
CA ASP A 51 -19.05 15.86 0.83
C ASP A 51 -17.93 15.15 1.60
N ILE A 52 -17.52 13.95 1.17
CA ILE A 52 -16.42 13.16 1.75
C ILE A 52 -15.52 12.65 0.62
N PHE A 53 -14.24 12.91 0.74
CA PHE A 53 -13.24 12.52 -0.24
C PHE A 53 -12.14 11.68 0.40
N PHE A 54 -11.82 10.52 -0.19
CA PHE A 54 -10.69 9.73 0.24
C PHE A 54 -9.38 10.36 -0.26
N THR A 55 -8.44 10.59 0.63
CA THR A 55 -7.13 11.16 0.30
C THR A 55 -6.01 10.50 1.07
N ALA A 56 -4.79 10.63 0.56
CA ALA A 56 -3.56 10.18 1.19
C ALA A 56 -2.38 10.94 0.57
N ASP A 57 -1.18 10.80 1.11
CA ASP A 57 0.01 11.47 0.57
C ASP A 57 0.23 11.14 -0.91
N TRP A 58 0.12 9.85 -1.27
CA TRP A 58 0.22 9.37 -2.66
C TRP A 58 -0.98 9.76 -3.55
N LEU A 59 -2.03 10.33 -2.95
CA LEU A 59 -3.23 10.83 -3.64
C LEU A 59 -3.30 12.36 -3.61
N SER A 60 -2.16 13.03 -3.62
CA SER A 60 -2.04 14.49 -3.74
C SER A 60 -2.66 15.27 -2.57
N TYR A 61 -2.62 14.76 -1.33
CA TYR A 61 -3.18 15.43 -0.15
C TYR A 61 -2.68 16.87 -0.01
N VAL A 62 -1.36 17.06 0.10
CA VAL A 62 -0.73 18.38 0.26
C VAL A 62 -1.03 19.31 -0.91
N ARG A 63 -0.98 18.79 -2.14
CA ARG A 63 -1.32 19.56 -3.34
C ARG A 63 -2.76 20.04 -3.33
N SER A 64 -3.69 19.20 -2.91
CA SER A 64 -5.12 19.54 -2.83
C SER A 64 -5.39 20.61 -1.77
N ILE A 65 -4.69 20.55 -0.63
CA ILE A 65 -4.72 21.62 0.40
C ILE A 65 -4.24 22.93 -0.20
N SER A 66 -3.08 22.94 -0.85
CA SER A 66 -2.49 24.14 -1.46
C SER A 66 -3.38 24.77 -2.53
N GLN A 67 -4.27 24.00 -3.12
CA GLN A 67 -5.27 24.46 -4.10
C GLN A 67 -6.61 24.87 -3.45
N GLY A 68 -6.73 24.78 -2.12
CA GLY A 68 -7.95 25.12 -1.39
C GLY A 68 -9.12 24.17 -1.64
N LEU A 69 -8.84 22.90 -1.97
CA LEU A 69 -9.88 21.91 -2.30
C LEU A 69 -10.48 21.23 -1.07
N PHE A 70 -9.82 21.32 0.09
CA PHE A 70 -10.27 20.72 1.34
C PHE A 70 -10.63 21.78 2.37
N THR A 71 -11.63 21.49 3.16
CA THR A 71 -12.07 22.35 4.28
C THR A 71 -11.12 22.18 5.47
N PRO A 72 -10.61 23.27 6.07
CA PRO A 72 -9.92 23.19 7.35
C PRO A 72 -10.87 22.69 8.44
N LEU A 73 -10.40 21.73 9.26
CA LEU A 73 -11.23 21.06 10.26
C LEU A 73 -10.99 21.56 11.69
N ASN A 74 -9.83 22.16 11.96
CA ASN A 74 -9.46 22.68 13.29
C ASN A 74 -8.84 24.08 13.23
N ASP A 75 -9.27 24.91 12.31
CA ASP A 75 -8.83 26.31 12.20
C ASP A 75 -9.76 27.24 12.99
N ASP A 76 -9.35 27.63 14.20
CA ASP A 76 -10.11 28.53 15.08
C ASP A 76 -10.37 29.90 14.46
N ASN A 77 -9.51 30.32 13.55
CA ASN A 77 -9.60 31.62 12.87
C ASN A 77 -10.24 31.51 11.46
N GLY A 78 -10.50 30.30 11.01
CA GLY A 78 -11.11 30.04 9.72
C GLY A 78 -12.61 30.35 9.67
N ALA A 79 -13.14 30.43 8.46
CA ALA A 79 -14.55 30.79 8.24
C ALA A 79 -15.55 29.83 8.90
N ASN A 80 -15.15 28.59 9.14
CA ASN A 80 -16.02 27.56 9.74
C ASN A 80 -15.69 27.30 11.22
N GLY A 81 -14.63 27.92 11.78
CA GLY A 81 -14.13 27.63 13.11
C GLY A 81 -13.57 26.20 13.25
N ASN A 82 -13.39 25.76 14.49
CA ASN A 82 -12.88 24.42 14.78
C ASN A 82 -14.00 23.36 14.72
N LEU A 83 -14.14 22.75 13.56
CA LEU A 83 -15.18 21.74 13.30
C LEU A 83 -14.93 20.44 14.08
N LEU A 84 -13.66 20.07 14.33
CA LEU A 84 -13.32 18.89 15.13
C LEU A 84 -13.77 19.06 16.58
N GLU A 85 -13.60 20.23 17.17
CA GLU A 85 -14.10 20.49 18.52
C GLU A 85 -15.62 20.60 18.57
N GLN A 86 -16.26 21.18 17.55
CA GLN A 86 -17.70 21.38 17.55
C GLN A 86 -18.47 20.09 17.28
N TYR A 87 -17.98 19.24 16.38
CA TYR A 87 -18.74 18.07 15.89
C TYR A 87 -17.95 16.77 15.91
N GLY A 88 -16.63 16.81 16.10
CA GLY A 88 -15.72 15.68 15.98
C GLY A 88 -15.24 15.09 17.31
N GLN A 89 -15.92 15.32 18.43
CA GLN A 89 -15.47 14.83 19.76
C GLN A 89 -15.22 13.32 19.77
N GLY A 90 -16.12 12.52 19.19
CA GLY A 90 -15.93 11.07 19.08
C GLY A 90 -14.73 10.66 18.24
N ILE A 91 -14.34 11.47 17.25
CA ILE A 91 -13.11 11.27 16.46
C ILE A 91 -11.89 11.53 17.34
N LEU A 92 -11.87 12.67 18.04
CA LEU A 92 -10.75 13.05 18.92
C LEU A 92 -10.56 12.06 20.09
N GLU A 93 -11.64 11.51 20.62
CA GLU A 93 -11.60 10.50 21.70
C GLU A 93 -11.14 9.11 21.19
N SER A 94 -11.45 8.76 19.96
CA SER A 94 -11.17 7.43 19.40
C SER A 94 -9.79 7.29 18.78
N LEU A 95 -9.17 8.40 18.36
CA LEU A 95 -7.89 8.40 17.68
C LEU A 95 -6.74 8.74 18.63
N ASN A 96 -5.59 8.13 18.39
CA ASN A 96 -4.37 8.56 19.07
C ASN A 96 -4.05 10.01 18.65
N PRO A 97 -3.81 10.93 19.63
CA PRO A 97 -3.50 12.34 19.33
C PRO A 97 -2.33 12.52 18.35
N ALA A 98 -1.38 11.60 18.32
CA ALA A 98 -0.27 11.64 17.37
C ALA A 98 -0.75 11.55 15.91
N PHE A 99 -1.85 10.85 15.64
CA PHE A 99 -2.42 10.77 14.27
C PHE A 99 -3.03 12.09 13.84
N ILE A 100 -3.75 12.73 14.75
CA ILE A 100 -4.32 14.07 14.50
C ILE A 100 -3.20 15.06 14.20
N THR A 101 -2.14 15.07 15.02
CA THR A 101 -0.98 15.95 14.82
C THR A 101 -0.21 15.59 13.54
N GLY A 102 -0.02 14.30 13.26
CA GLY A 102 0.73 13.81 12.10
C GLY A 102 0.07 14.10 10.76
N THR A 103 -1.25 14.38 10.73
CA THR A 103 -1.97 14.75 9.49
C THR A 103 -2.15 16.25 9.31
N GLN A 104 -1.57 17.08 10.18
CA GLN A 104 -1.62 18.53 10.03
C GLN A 104 -0.73 19.01 8.90
N PHE A 105 -1.22 20.03 8.19
CA PHE A 105 -0.46 20.85 7.27
C PHE A 105 -0.46 22.29 7.82
N ASP A 106 0.72 22.82 8.12
CA ASP A 106 0.88 24.12 8.80
C ASP A 106 0.02 24.26 10.09
N GLY A 107 -0.06 23.18 10.88
CA GLY A 107 -0.82 23.15 12.13
C GLY A 107 -2.33 22.95 11.98
N VAL A 108 -2.84 22.78 10.76
CA VAL A 108 -4.27 22.62 10.46
C VAL A 108 -4.56 21.23 9.89
N ASN A 109 -5.58 20.56 10.41
CA ASN A 109 -6.09 19.33 9.86
C ASN A 109 -7.08 19.60 8.71
N TYR A 110 -6.88 18.95 7.57
CA TYR A 110 -7.78 18.98 6.42
C TYR A 110 -8.40 17.61 6.13
N ALA A 111 -8.02 16.61 6.89
CA ALA A 111 -8.57 15.26 6.82
C ALA A 111 -8.64 14.64 8.21
N VAL A 112 -9.50 13.64 8.35
CA VAL A 112 -9.56 12.76 9.51
C VAL A 112 -8.71 11.53 9.19
N PRO A 113 -7.67 11.22 9.97
CA PRO A 113 -6.85 10.04 9.74
C PRO A 113 -7.65 8.76 9.95
N THR A 114 -7.33 7.75 9.17
CA THR A 114 -7.96 6.43 9.29
C THR A 114 -7.58 5.79 10.62
N ASN A 115 -8.56 5.33 11.39
CA ASN A 115 -8.32 4.52 12.59
C ASN A 115 -8.04 3.08 12.16
N LYS A 116 -6.79 2.76 11.97
CA LYS A 116 -6.30 1.55 11.33
C LYS A 116 -5.05 1.04 12.06
N GLU A 117 -4.56 -0.14 11.68
CA GLU A 117 -3.28 -0.67 12.16
C GLU A 117 -2.12 0.31 11.92
N LEU A 118 -1.20 0.38 12.89
CA LEU A 118 -0.08 1.33 12.89
C LEU A 118 1.07 0.92 11.98
N CYS A 119 1.16 -0.37 11.67
CA CYS A 119 2.18 -0.91 10.80
C CYS A 119 1.57 -1.95 9.86
N VAL A 120 2.16 -2.05 8.71
CA VAL A 120 1.86 -3.10 7.73
C VAL A 120 3.13 -3.94 7.59
N PRO A 121 3.11 -5.21 7.98
CA PRO A 121 4.27 -6.08 7.77
C PRO A 121 4.51 -6.23 6.26
N MET A 122 5.76 -6.13 5.86
CA MET A 122 6.20 -6.47 4.51
C MET A 122 6.66 -7.92 4.49
N GLY A 123 6.43 -8.60 3.38
CA GLY A 123 6.83 -9.99 3.20
C GLY A 123 6.54 -10.43 1.77
N TRP A 124 6.33 -11.71 1.61
CA TRP A 124 6.14 -12.28 0.28
C TRP A 124 4.89 -13.15 0.22
N VAL A 125 4.23 -13.09 -0.93
CA VAL A 125 3.18 -14.05 -1.30
C VAL A 125 3.79 -15.00 -2.32
N TYR A 126 3.72 -16.30 -2.08
CA TYR A 126 4.28 -17.31 -2.97
C TYR A 126 3.19 -18.23 -3.54
N ASN A 127 3.42 -18.73 -4.75
CA ASN A 127 2.59 -19.72 -5.39
C ASN A 127 2.90 -21.10 -4.79
N VAL A 128 1.92 -21.71 -4.11
CA VAL A 128 2.11 -22.97 -3.36
C VAL A 128 2.55 -24.10 -4.29
N LYS A 129 1.87 -24.26 -5.43
CA LYS A 129 2.22 -25.29 -6.41
C LYS A 129 3.64 -25.13 -6.96
N ALA A 130 4.00 -23.91 -7.32
CA ALA A 130 5.35 -23.61 -7.82
C ALA A 130 6.43 -23.87 -6.75
N ALA A 131 6.14 -23.52 -5.50
CA ALA A 131 7.02 -23.77 -4.36
C ALA A 131 7.26 -25.27 -4.14
N GLU A 132 6.22 -26.07 -4.21
CA GLU A 132 6.31 -27.54 -4.13
C GLU A 132 7.16 -28.13 -5.28
N GLU A 133 6.94 -27.65 -6.51
CA GLU A 133 7.67 -28.13 -7.69
C GLU A 133 9.19 -27.84 -7.63
N VAL A 134 9.59 -26.72 -7.00
CA VAL A 134 11.01 -26.38 -6.82
C VAL A 134 11.56 -26.84 -5.47
N GLY A 135 10.76 -27.49 -4.62
CA GLY A 135 11.16 -27.96 -3.31
C GLY A 135 11.45 -26.84 -2.32
N MET A 136 10.75 -25.71 -2.41
CA MET A 136 10.91 -24.59 -1.50
C MET A 136 10.34 -24.92 -0.11
N ASP A 137 11.15 -24.75 0.92
CA ASP A 137 10.69 -24.76 2.30
C ASP A 137 10.51 -23.31 2.78
N PRO A 138 9.26 -22.81 2.90
CA PRO A 138 9.00 -21.44 3.29
C PRO A 138 9.59 -21.06 4.65
N SER A 139 9.77 -22.02 5.56
CA SER A 139 10.32 -21.78 6.89
C SER A 139 11.80 -21.40 6.90
N THR A 140 12.49 -21.61 5.78
CA THR A 140 13.90 -21.28 5.60
C THR A 140 14.14 -19.89 5.05
N ILE A 141 13.07 -19.22 4.59
CA ILE A 141 13.15 -17.88 4.03
C ILE A 141 13.14 -16.84 5.16
N THR A 142 14.22 -16.09 5.26
CA THR A 142 14.40 -15.03 6.26
C THR A 142 14.69 -13.67 5.63
N CYS A 143 15.15 -13.65 4.38
CA CYS A 143 15.41 -12.45 3.61
C CYS A 143 15.20 -12.71 2.12
N THR A 144 15.22 -11.64 1.32
CA THR A 144 15.02 -11.71 -0.13
C THR A 144 16.02 -12.64 -0.81
N ALA A 145 17.28 -12.64 -0.40
CA ALA A 145 18.34 -13.45 -1.01
C ALA A 145 18.12 -14.96 -0.89
N ASP A 146 17.37 -15.40 0.14
CA ASP A 146 17.10 -16.83 0.37
C ASP A 146 16.26 -17.47 -0.74
N PHE A 147 15.57 -16.67 -1.55
CA PHE A 147 14.82 -17.17 -2.70
C PHE A 147 15.71 -17.62 -3.86
N GLU A 148 16.96 -17.17 -3.97
CA GLU A 148 17.80 -17.38 -5.15
C GLU A 148 17.87 -18.83 -5.64
N PRO A 149 18.12 -19.84 -4.81
CA PRO A 149 18.19 -21.23 -5.28
C PRO A 149 16.85 -21.73 -5.85
N TYR A 150 15.73 -21.27 -5.31
CA TYR A 150 14.39 -21.64 -5.77
C TYR A 150 14.00 -20.90 -7.04
N LEU A 151 14.42 -19.64 -7.20
CA LEU A 151 14.27 -18.89 -8.47
C LEU A 151 15.04 -19.57 -9.60
N ALA A 152 16.26 -20.06 -9.31
CA ALA A 152 17.06 -20.81 -10.28
C ALA A 152 16.36 -22.12 -10.68
N ALA A 153 15.90 -22.90 -9.73
CA ALA A 153 15.16 -24.14 -9.99
C ALA A 153 13.87 -23.89 -10.79
N TYR A 154 13.13 -22.85 -10.47
CA TYR A 154 11.94 -22.46 -11.23
C TYR A 154 12.28 -22.11 -12.68
N LYS A 155 13.37 -21.34 -12.87
CA LYS A 155 13.81 -20.92 -14.22
C LYS A 155 14.24 -22.12 -15.09
N GLU A 156 14.78 -23.17 -14.49
CA GLU A 156 15.09 -24.42 -15.19
C GLU A 156 13.83 -25.15 -15.65
N LEU A 157 12.78 -25.17 -14.82
CA LEU A 157 11.49 -25.79 -15.16
C LEU A 157 10.71 -24.96 -16.18
N TYR A 158 10.76 -23.63 -16.05
CA TYR A 158 9.97 -22.69 -16.84
C TYR A 158 10.86 -21.59 -17.48
N PRO A 159 11.66 -21.92 -18.52
CA PRO A 159 12.68 -21.01 -19.07
C PRO A 159 12.17 -19.67 -19.60
N THR A 160 10.89 -19.60 -19.99
CA THR A 160 10.26 -18.40 -20.54
C THR A 160 9.53 -17.54 -19.51
N GLN A 161 9.42 -17.99 -18.25
CA GLN A 161 8.74 -17.29 -17.19
C GLN A 161 9.73 -16.59 -16.27
N TYR A 162 9.24 -15.61 -15.52
CA TYR A 162 9.99 -14.84 -14.53
C TYR A 162 9.48 -15.18 -13.13
N PRO A 163 10.25 -15.91 -12.31
CA PRO A 163 9.79 -16.42 -11.02
C PRO A 163 9.57 -15.35 -9.95
N TYR A 164 10.31 -14.24 -9.98
CA TYR A 164 10.18 -13.14 -9.03
C TYR A 164 9.40 -12.00 -9.67
N LEU A 165 8.16 -11.84 -9.25
CA LEU A 165 7.32 -10.74 -9.74
C LEU A 165 7.61 -9.47 -8.95
N THR A 166 7.81 -8.39 -9.68
CA THR A 166 7.92 -7.05 -9.14
C THR A 166 7.37 -6.05 -10.15
N ASP A 167 6.79 -4.97 -9.67
CA ASP A 167 6.41 -3.82 -10.48
C ASP A 167 7.16 -2.54 -10.04
N GLY A 168 8.14 -2.70 -9.14
CA GLY A 168 8.92 -1.59 -8.60
C GLY A 168 8.12 -0.68 -7.66
N SER A 169 6.90 -1.06 -7.27
CA SER A 169 6.02 -0.18 -6.48
C SER A 169 5.92 -0.56 -5.00
N TRP A 170 5.92 -1.86 -4.67
CA TRP A 170 5.74 -2.33 -3.30
C TRP A 170 6.62 -3.54 -3.00
N GLY A 171 7.32 -3.51 -1.87
CA GLY A 171 8.05 -4.65 -1.36
C GLY A 171 9.38 -4.96 -2.03
N ASP A 172 9.76 -4.22 -3.09
CA ASP A 172 11.10 -4.30 -3.67
C ASP A 172 12.11 -3.44 -2.90
N GLU A 173 11.65 -2.86 -1.82
CA GLU A 173 12.52 -2.16 -0.90
C GLU A 173 13.42 -3.15 -0.19
N PRO A 174 14.68 -2.79 0.00
CA PRO A 174 15.60 -3.65 0.72
C PRO A 174 15.07 -3.92 2.12
N TRP A 175 15.19 -5.16 2.57
CA TRP A 175 14.95 -5.50 3.96
C TRP A 175 15.88 -4.67 4.85
N VAL A 176 15.31 -3.75 5.61
CA VAL A 176 16.07 -2.90 6.52
C VAL A 176 16.13 -3.58 7.88
N PRO A 177 17.31 -3.97 8.36
CA PRO A 177 17.46 -4.47 9.72
C PRO A 177 17.16 -3.36 10.72
N GLY A 178 16.23 -3.60 11.62
CA GLY A 178 15.83 -2.63 12.64
C GLY A 178 14.67 -1.75 12.24
N ALA A 179 14.29 -0.84 13.12
CA ALA A 179 13.24 0.12 12.85
C ALA A 179 13.82 1.37 12.19
N VAL A 180 13.14 1.88 11.18
CA VAL A 180 13.51 3.09 10.49
C VAL A 180 12.33 4.05 10.45
N SER A 181 12.60 5.34 10.52
CA SER A 181 11.62 6.40 10.34
C SER A 181 11.78 7.01 8.97
N ASN A 182 10.69 7.14 8.24
CA ASN A 182 10.65 7.80 6.94
C ASN A 182 10.26 9.27 7.12
N LEU A 183 10.73 10.12 6.21
CA LEU A 183 10.21 11.48 6.13
C LEU A 183 8.71 11.46 5.77
N PRO A 184 7.93 12.44 6.27
CA PRO A 184 6.55 12.62 5.85
C PRO A 184 6.44 12.73 4.32
N GLY A 185 5.46 12.03 3.75
CA GLY A 185 5.22 12.05 2.30
C GLY A 185 5.51 10.74 1.59
N GLY A 186 5.83 9.67 2.33
CA GLY A 186 5.94 8.31 1.77
C GLY A 186 7.16 8.08 0.88
N LEU A 187 8.08 9.02 0.83
CA LEU A 187 9.35 8.85 0.10
C LEU A 187 10.37 8.23 1.04
N ILE A 188 10.69 6.97 0.84
CA ILE A 188 11.77 6.25 1.52
C ILE A 188 13.11 6.74 0.97
N SER A 189 13.39 8.00 1.11
CA SER A 189 14.67 8.57 0.66
C SER A 189 15.58 8.95 1.81
N MET A 190 15.02 9.13 3.00
CA MET A 190 15.78 9.50 4.20
C MET A 190 15.31 8.65 5.38
N LEU A 191 16.25 8.15 6.15
CA LEU A 191 16.04 7.22 7.25
C LEU A 191 16.69 7.74 8.52
N GLN A 192 16.12 7.37 9.67
CA GLN A 192 16.80 7.39 10.96
C GLN A 192 16.91 5.94 11.45
N GLU A 193 18.07 5.55 11.93
CA GLU A 193 18.23 4.27 12.59
C GLU A 193 17.60 4.29 13.99
N CYS A 194 17.10 3.15 14.42
CA CYS A 194 16.47 2.97 15.71
C CYS A 194 17.20 1.85 16.47
N ASP A 195 17.48 2.07 17.74
CA ASP A 195 18.05 1.06 18.60
C ASP A 195 17.02 0.00 19.03
N GLU A 196 17.45 -1.02 19.73
CA GLU A 196 16.60 -2.12 20.24
C GLU A 196 15.51 -1.66 21.24
N ASN A 197 15.61 -0.44 21.76
CA ASN A 197 14.64 0.17 22.68
C ASN A 197 13.66 1.13 21.97
N GLY A 198 13.80 1.29 20.65
CA GLY A 198 12.96 2.19 19.85
C GLY A 198 13.38 3.66 19.87
N ASN A 199 14.63 3.97 20.32
CA ASN A 199 15.13 5.32 20.25
C ASN A 199 15.76 5.56 18.88
N PHE A 200 15.34 6.63 18.22
CA PHE A 200 15.88 7.04 16.93
C PHE A 200 17.18 7.81 17.09
N ASP A 201 18.13 7.58 16.19
CA ASP A 201 19.30 8.42 16.00
C ASP A 201 18.85 9.83 15.58
N GLU A 202 19.53 10.88 16.04
CA GLU A 202 19.28 12.25 15.59
C GLU A 202 19.77 12.50 14.16
N THR A 203 20.56 11.57 13.60
CA THR A 203 21.12 11.67 12.26
C THR A 203 20.18 11.11 11.21
N TRP A 204 20.00 11.85 10.12
CA TRP A 204 19.27 11.38 8.95
C TRP A 204 20.25 10.89 7.89
N TYR A 205 19.97 9.70 7.36
CA TYR A 205 20.75 9.05 6.33
C TYR A 205 20.00 9.02 5.03
N SER A 206 20.67 9.22 3.90
CA SER A 206 20.11 8.94 2.60
C SER A 206 20.05 7.42 2.40
N VAL A 207 18.88 6.89 2.07
CA VAL A 207 18.74 5.45 1.75
C VAL A 207 19.68 5.02 0.63
N TRP A 208 19.88 5.91 -0.34
CA TRP A 208 20.71 5.65 -1.53
C TRP A 208 22.22 5.52 -1.23
N GLU A 209 22.66 5.98 -0.05
CA GLU A 209 24.05 5.92 0.39
C GLU A 209 24.32 4.74 1.34
N THR A 210 23.30 3.96 1.68
CA THR A 210 23.43 2.81 2.57
C THR A 210 23.97 1.57 1.86
N ASP A 211 24.77 0.77 2.57
CA ASP A 211 25.32 -0.46 2.03
C ASP A 211 24.21 -1.47 1.70
N TRP A 212 23.23 -1.60 2.58
CA TRP A 212 22.12 -2.53 2.34
C TRP A 212 21.27 -2.19 1.11
N ASN A 213 21.07 -0.90 0.78
CA ASN A 213 20.38 -0.51 -0.46
C ASN A 213 21.23 -0.86 -1.69
N ARG A 214 22.54 -0.65 -1.61
CA ARG A 214 23.46 -1.04 -2.69
C ARG A 214 23.45 -2.56 -2.89
N GLU A 215 23.56 -3.34 -1.82
CA GLU A 215 23.52 -4.81 -1.85
C GLU A 215 22.21 -5.32 -2.44
N HIS A 216 21.09 -4.71 -2.07
CA HIS A 216 19.78 -5.05 -2.63
C HIS A 216 19.72 -4.73 -4.15
N ALA A 217 20.18 -3.56 -4.55
CA ALA A 217 20.21 -3.18 -5.96
C ALA A 217 21.13 -4.11 -6.80
N GLU A 218 22.27 -4.53 -6.25
CA GLU A 218 23.15 -5.50 -6.86
C GLU A 218 22.48 -6.88 -6.99
N LEU A 219 21.73 -7.32 -5.97
CA LEU A 219 20.96 -8.56 -6.01
C LEU A 219 19.87 -8.52 -7.08
N MET A 220 19.06 -7.44 -7.11
CA MET A 220 18.01 -7.27 -8.11
C MET A 220 18.57 -7.21 -9.54
N TYR A 221 19.70 -6.51 -9.74
CA TYR A 221 20.39 -6.48 -11.02
C TYR A 221 20.88 -7.88 -11.43
N LYS A 222 21.51 -8.62 -10.51
CA LYS A 222 21.93 -10.01 -10.73
C LYS A 222 20.74 -10.90 -11.14
N TRP A 223 19.62 -10.79 -10.47
CA TRP A 223 18.42 -11.56 -10.77
C TRP A 223 17.79 -11.20 -12.11
N MET A 224 17.80 -9.92 -12.46
CA MET A 224 17.38 -9.47 -13.79
C MET A 224 18.28 -10.08 -14.90
N GLN A 225 19.60 -10.07 -14.71
CA GLN A 225 20.56 -10.70 -15.67
C GLN A 225 20.38 -12.22 -15.75
N ALA A 226 20.01 -12.87 -14.66
CA ALA A 226 19.71 -14.31 -14.61
C ALA A 226 18.32 -14.65 -15.20
N GLY A 227 17.51 -13.65 -15.54
CA GLY A 227 16.15 -13.82 -16.04
C GLY A 227 15.15 -14.25 -14.98
N TYR A 228 15.41 -13.95 -13.70
CA TYR A 228 14.45 -14.19 -12.64
C TYR A 228 13.43 -13.07 -12.50
N ILE A 229 13.77 -11.87 -12.91
CA ILE A 229 12.92 -10.68 -12.96
C ILE A 229 12.71 -10.27 -14.41
N ASP A 230 11.48 -9.92 -14.77
CA ASP A 230 11.16 -9.35 -16.07
C ASP A 230 11.81 -7.97 -16.20
N PRO A 231 12.70 -7.74 -17.16
CA PRO A 231 13.34 -6.44 -17.35
C PRO A 231 12.37 -5.32 -17.70
N ASP A 232 11.19 -5.67 -18.20
CA ASP A 232 10.14 -4.72 -18.57
C ASP A 232 9.09 -4.52 -17.44
N SER A 233 9.26 -5.16 -16.28
CA SER A 233 8.30 -5.12 -15.15
C SER A 233 7.99 -3.69 -14.68
N SER A 234 8.98 -2.81 -14.66
CA SER A 234 8.81 -1.41 -14.26
C SER A 234 8.04 -0.55 -15.28
N LEU A 235 7.85 -1.06 -16.48
CA LEU A 235 7.15 -0.34 -17.56
C LEU A 235 5.63 -0.57 -17.54
N SER A 236 5.17 -1.63 -16.88
CA SER A 236 3.75 -1.99 -16.89
C SER A 236 3.33 -2.82 -15.68
N THR A 237 2.59 -2.23 -14.76
CA THR A 237 1.93 -2.95 -13.66
C THR A 237 0.91 -3.99 -14.14
N TYR A 238 0.38 -3.84 -15.35
CA TYR A 238 -0.55 -4.80 -15.96
C TYR A 238 0.12 -6.12 -16.30
N ALA A 239 1.36 -6.10 -16.81
CA ALA A 239 2.09 -7.32 -17.12
C ALA A 239 2.32 -8.18 -15.88
N THR A 240 2.66 -7.56 -14.74
CA THR A 240 2.81 -8.26 -13.46
C THR A 240 1.47 -8.84 -12.98
N THR A 241 0.39 -8.08 -13.09
CA THR A 241 -0.96 -8.55 -12.73
C THR A 241 -1.40 -9.73 -13.58
N ASP A 242 -1.21 -9.68 -14.90
CA ASP A 242 -1.58 -10.75 -15.81
C ASP A 242 -0.76 -12.03 -15.54
N THR A 243 0.53 -11.88 -15.26
CA THR A 243 1.43 -12.98 -14.91
C THR A 243 1.02 -13.63 -13.58
N PHE A 244 0.67 -12.82 -12.57
CA PHE A 244 0.14 -13.31 -11.30
C PHE A 244 -1.18 -14.09 -11.50
N ASN A 245 -2.13 -13.50 -12.23
CA ASN A 245 -3.44 -14.10 -12.50
C ASN A 245 -3.33 -15.45 -13.24
N ALA A 246 -2.33 -15.56 -14.12
CA ALA A 246 -2.03 -16.82 -14.81
C ALA A 246 -1.35 -17.87 -13.93
N GLY A 247 -0.86 -17.51 -12.76
CA GLY A 247 -0.10 -18.39 -11.86
C GLY A 247 1.34 -18.67 -12.33
N ASN A 248 1.88 -17.85 -13.21
CA ASN A 248 3.21 -18.05 -13.83
C ASN A 248 4.32 -17.35 -13.04
N PHE A 249 4.40 -17.60 -11.75
CA PHE A 249 5.38 -17.00 -10.84
C PHE A 249 5.68 -17.94 -9.67
N LEU A 250 6.77 -17.67 -8.98
CA LEU A 250 7.09 -18.32 -7.70
C LEU A 250 6.73 -17.41 -6.53
N VAL A 251 7.16 -16.14 -6.56
CA VAL A 251 7.03 -15.22 -5.42
C VAL A 251 6.81 -13.79 -5.88
N ILE A 252 6.05 -13.03 -5.07
CA ILE A 252 5.84 -11.59 -5.22
C ILE A 252 5.93 -10.91 -3.84
N PRO A 253 6.75 -9.85 -3.67
CA PRO A 253 6.76 -9.04 -2.45
C PRO A 253 5.44 -8.28 -2.30
N GLN A 254 4.91 -8.22 -1.07
CA GLN A 254 3.63 -7.58 -0.78
C GLN A 254 3.57 -7.03 0.65
N PRO A 255 2.79 -5.96 0.86
CA PRO A 255 2.34 -5.61 2.20
C PRO A 255 1.35 -6.69 2.68
N LEU A 256 1.70 -7.38 3.75
CA LEU A 256 0.91 -8.48 4.30
C LEU A 256 -0.17 -7.98 5.26
N LYS A 257 -1.17 -8.83 5.50
CA LYS A 257 -2.23 -8.57 6.49
C LYS A 257 -2.31 -9.66 7.56
N GLY A 258 -1.40 -10.63 7.51
CA GLY A 258 -1.39 -11.82 8.34
C GLY A 258 -2.48 -12.85 7.99
N ASN A 259 -2.30 -14.07 8.48
CA ASN A 259 -3.24 -15.18 8.26
C ASN A 259 -3.61 -15.43 6.77
N ASN A 260 -2.69 -15.17 5.85
CA ASN A 260 -2.89 -15.27 4.39
C ASN A 260 -4.06 -14.42 3.85
N ILE A 261 -4.40 -13.32 4.51
CA ILE A 261 -5.48 -12.43 4.05
C ILE A 261 -5.10 -11.77 2.74
N LYS A 262 -3.86 -11.26 2.64
CA LYS A 262 -3.39 -10.61 1.40
C LYS A 262 -3.34 -11.58 0.24
N GLY A 263 -2.84 -12.80 0.48
CA GLY A 263 -2.84 -13.87 -0.52
C GLY A 263 -4.25 -14.18 -1.03
N GLN A 264 -5.22 -14.33 -0.14
CA GLN A 264 -6.62 -14.57 -0.51
C GLN A 264 -7.24 -13.39 -1.29
N GLU A 265 -6.93 -12.15 -0.92
CA GLU A 265 -7.37 -10.97 -1.68
C GLU A 265 -6.85 -11.00 -3.12
N LEU A 266 -5.57 -11.35 -3.31
CA LEU A 266 -4.95 -11.43 -4.63
C LEU A 266 -5.55 -12.57 -5.46
N VAL A 267 -5.77 -13.74 -4.88
CA VAL A 267 -6.42 -14.88 -5.57
C VAL A 267 -7.85 -14.53 -5.96
N ASN A 268 -8.62 -13.92 -5.07
CA ASN A 268 -9.99 -13.50 -5.38
C ASN A 268 -10.01 -12.44 -6.51
N ALA A 269 -9.05 -11.54 -6.52
CA ALA A 269 -8.94 -10.53 -7.58
C ALA A 269 -8.50 -11.11 -8.93
N SER A 270 -7.70 -12.18 -8.91
CA SER A 270 -7.23 -12.87 -10.13
C SER A 270 -8.32 -13.55 -10.92
N GLY A 271 -9.37 -14.04 -10.23
CA GLY A 271 -10.40 -14.88 -10.82
C GLY A 271 -9.90 -16.26 -11.27
N ASN A 272 -8.69 -16.67 -10.87
CA ASN A 272 -8.12 -17.97 -11.17
C ASN A 272 -8.43 -18.96 -10.02
N PRO A 273 -9.35 -19.92 -10.22
CA PRO A 273 -9.75 -20.84 -9.15
C PRO A 273 -8.67 -21.90 -8.82
N ASP A 274 -7.67 -22.06 -9.69
CA ASP A 274 -6.61 -23.06 -9.54
C ASP A 274 -5.34 -22.44 -8.91
N LEU A 275 -5.34 -21.13 -8.64
CA LEU A 275 -4.23 -20.44 -8.01
C LEU A 275 -4.33 -20.54 -6.49
N GLU A 276 -3.36 -21.22 -5.89
CA GLU A 276 -3.18 -21.29 -4.45
C GLU A 276 -1.91 -20.55 -4.05
N VAL A 277 -2.03 -19.64 -3.09
CA VAL A 277 -0.90 -18.86 -2.58
C VAL A 277 -0.87 -18.88 -1.06
N ASN A 278 0.31 -18.61 -0.50
CA ASN A 278 0.48 -18.39 0.94
C ASN A 278 1.49 -17.27 1.19
N GLU A 279 1.60 -16.84 2.45
CA GLU A 279 2.43 -15.71 2.88
C GLU A 279 3.67 -16.19 3.67
N ILE A 280 4.78 -15.47 3.53
CA ILE A 280 6.01 -15.61 4.34
C ILE A 280 6.31 -14.26 4.95
#